data_d6cf72e7b821d48d25ad50941e134c45
#
_entry.id   d6cf72e7b821d48d25ad50941e134c45
#
_cell.length_a   1.000
_cell.length_b   1.000
_cell.length_c   1.000
_cell.angle_alpha   90.00
_cell.angle_beta   90.00
_cell.angle_gamma   90.00
#
_symmetry.space_group_name_H-M   'P 1'
#
loop_
_entity.id
_entity.type
_entity.pdbx_description
1 polymer ?
#
loop_
_entity_poly.entity_id
_entity_poly.type
_entity_poly.pdbx_seq_one_letter_code
_entity_poly.pdbx_strand_id
1 'polypeptide(L)'
;MWACETFRRPAASLSPVSTNGGDQSSGPPRVNQKRTFLTLLLALGLGPLCIAALPAQAAHAEATILVEADTGKVLEAENATYPWYPASVTKLMTAYVTLSSIKAGHITLDSLFTVSHIAAAQSPTKMGFPPGTQVTVDNALKMLMVHSANDMAVVLAEGVSGSIENFADEMTRTAHQLGMTQSNFVNPNGLPADGQITSARDLAILARALIHDFPEYGPYWHIANIKFGRRIIHNTNSLVGRYPGLDGMKTGFICASGFNVVATATRNGKRLIAVVLGAPSSPARAIKAAELLERGFTQNPLGWLTPALGSVNNLTPVNADPPNLHDSVCGPHRKRTPAEEEEEAGTENTPGGVDTPFSALLSSLRAPTPKGAALLSDYGSEPPVVVYTGPTRTPGEVARLNAIEPAAARKKKTGAKTAAAKPDDKAADEKAPDGKAAERKSTPAAKTTAVTEKPEKPKKPQKAEPAAKPAATTQ
;
A
#
# COMPACT_ATOMS: atom_id res chain seq x y z
N MET A 1 0.91 56.74 10.78
CA MET A 1 1.35 57.81 9.84
C MET A 1 1.67 57.13 8.52
N TRP A 2 0.99 57.63 7.46
CA TRP A 2 1.27 57.42 6.03
C TRP A 2 0.94 56.02 5.49
N ALA A 3 0.24 55.82 4.37
CA ALA A 3 -0.85 56.54 3.68
C ALA A 3 -1.43 55.50 2.72
N CYS A 4 -2.75 55.60 2.55
CA CYS A 4 -3.56 54.91 1.57
C CYS A 4 -3.28 55.48 0.17
N GLU A 5 -3.12 54.64 -0.84
CA GLU A 5 -3.26 55.10 -2.24
C GLU A 5 -4.09 54.11 -3.05
N THR A 6 -5.27 54.64 -3.35
CA THR A 6 -6.28 54.11 -4.27
C THR A 6 -5.90 54.37 -5.72
N PHE A 7 -5.94 53.38 -6.59
CA PHE A 7 -5.91 53.59 -8.03
C PHE A 7 -7.25 53.21 -8.67
N ARG A 8 -7.86 54.24 -9.30
CA ARG A 8 -9.14 54.21 -10.01
C ARG A 8 -8.95 53.61 -11.43
N ARG A 9 -9.99 52.93 -11.89
CA ARG A 9 -10.25 52.60 -13.29
C ARG A 9 -10.66 53.86 -14.06
N PRO A 10 -10.46 53.88 -15.40
CA PRO A 10 -11.36 54.60 -16.28
C PRO A 10 -12.17 53.67 -17.18
N ALA A 11 -13.45 54.05 -17.29
CA ALA A 11 -14.40 53.55 -18.28
C ALA A 11 -14.29 54.40 -19.57
N ALA A 12 -14.54 53.79 -20.70
CA ALA A 12 -14.89 54.45 -21.98
C ALA A 12 -15.80 53.47 -22.73
N SER A 13 -17.02 53.76 -22.84
CA SER A 13 -17.87 54.58 -23.71
C SER A 13 -18.17 53.91 -25.05
N LEU A 14 -19.44 53.58 -25.18
CA LEU A 14 -20.18 53.15 -26.38
C LEU A 14 -20.31 54.35 -27.36
N SER A 15 -20.33 54.04 -28.67
CA SER A 15 -21.27 54.69 -29.62
C SER A 15 -21.35 53.95 -30.93
N PRO A 16 -22.49 53.99 -31.64
CA PRO A 16 -22.87 53.18 -32.78
C PRO A 16 -22.86 53.98 -34.09
N VAL A 17 -22.76 53.32 -35.24
CA VAL A 17 -23.06 53.84 -36.59
C VAL A 17 -23.70 52.71 -37.40
N SER A 18 -24.91 52.73 -37.68
CA SER A 18 -25.83 53.28 -38.68
C SER A 18 -25.59 52.85 -40.13
N THR A 19 -26.48 52.02 -40.61
CA THR A 19 -27.30 51.91 -41.85
C THR A 19 -26.78 52.48 -43.17
N ASN A 20 -26.87 51.64 -44.20
CA ASN A 20 -27.57 51.81 -45.51
C ASN A 20 -27.17 50.65 -46.42
N GLY A 21 -28.02 49.85 -47.05
CA GLY A 21 -29.12 50.25 -47.94
C GLY A 21 -28.69 49.94 -49.37
N GLY A 22 -29.28 48.99 -50.06
CA GLY A 22 -28.99 48.73 -51.50
C GLY A 22 -29.61 47.44 -51.99
N ASP A 23 -30.80 47.57 -52.42
CA ASP A 23 -31.67 46.76 -53.22
C ASP A 23 -31.07 46.37 -54.58
N GLN A 24 -31.32 45.17 -55.10
CA GLN A 24 -31.83 44.86 -56.45
C GLN A 24 -31.75 43.37 -56.80
N SER A 25 -32.91 42.78 -56.85
CA SER A 25 -33.56 41.98 -57.90
C SER A 25 -32.66 41.38 -58.97
N SER A 26 -32.80 40.07 -59.19
CA SER A 26 -33.16 39.47 -60.50
C SER A 26 -33.38 37.95 -60.34
N GLY A 27 -34.48 37.52 -60.91
CA GLY A 27 -35.04 36.18 -60.81
C GLY A 27 -34.41 35.11 -61.73
N PRO A 28 -34.98 33.94 -61.78
CA PRO A 28 -34.34 32.69 -62.24
C PRO A 28 -34.49 32.43 -63.73
N PRO A 29 -33.70 31.55 -64.33
CA PRO A 29 -34.11 30.86 -65.55
C PRO A 29 -34.55 29.41 -65.23
N ARG A 30 -35.74 29.13 -65.68
CA ARG A 30 -36.28 27.79 -65.96
C ARG A 30 -35.52 27.17 -67.12
N VAL A 31 -35.48 25.84 -67.15
CA VAL A 31 -35.51 24.93 -68.30
C VAL A 31 -34.83 23.63 -67.86
N ASN A 32 -35.22 22.45 -68.06
CA ASN A 32 -36.24 21.72 -68.73
C ASN A 32 -36.17 20.23 -68.31
N GLN A 33 -37.30 19.63 -68.18
CA GLN A 33 -37.45 18.19 -68.06
C GLN A 33 -36.94 17.44 -69.29
N LYS A 34 -36.33 16.25 -69.07
CA LYS A 34 -36.82 15.01 -69.73
C LYS A 34 -35.99 13.79 -69.30
N ARG A 35 -36.72 12.80 -68.77
CA ARG A 35 -36.59 11.35 -68.96
C ARG A 35 -35.31 10.71 -68.41
N THR A 36 -35.36 9.71 -67.53
CA THR A 36 -35.92 8.38 -67.79
C THR A 36 -36.08 7.60 -66.47
N PHE A 37 -37.13 6.87 -66.35
CA PHE A 37 -37.43 5.85 -65.33
C PHE A 37 -36.30 4.84 -65.19
N LEU A 38 -35.90 4.55 -63.94
CA LEU A 38 -35.55 3.20 -63.55
C LEU A 38 -35.88 3.05 -62.06
N THR A 39 -37.00 2.42 -61.79
CA THR A 39 -37.46 1.95 -60.51
C THR A 39 -36.51 0.86 -60.02
N LEU A 40 -35.79 1.12 -58.90
CA LEU A 40 -35.25 0.06 -58.09
C LEU A 40 -35.74 0.28 -56.65
N LEU A 41 -36.71 -0.50 -56.27
CA LEU A 41 -37.22 -0.70 -54.90
C LEU A 41 -36.06 -1.27 -54.07
N LEU A 42 -35.43 -0.45 -53.23
CA LEU A 42 -34.61 -0.95 -52.18
C LEU A 42 -35.37 -0.71 -50.88
N ALA A 43 -35.96 -1.77 -50.35
CA ALA A 43 -36.58 -1.82 -49.03
C ALA A 43 -35.50 -1.57 -47.98
N LEU A 44 -35.42 -0.34 -47.46
CA LEU A 44 -34.64 -0.04 -46.27
C LEU A 44 -35.39 -0.61 -45.06
N GLY A 45 -34.99 -1.82 -44.67
CA GLY A 45 -35.32 -2.34 -43.35
C GLY A 45 -34.62 -1.47 -42.31
N LEU A 46 -35.39 -0.63 -41.59
CA LEU A 46 -34.96 -0.06 -40.32
C LEU A 46 -34.82 -1.21 -39.32
N GLY A 47 -33.66 -1.85 -39.29
CA GLY A 47 -33.28 -2.69 -38.16
C GLY A 47 -33.15 -1.82 -36.91
N PRO A 48 -33.67 -2.22 -35.75
CA PRO A 48 -33.42 -1.52 -34.51
C PRO A 48 -31.89 -1.52 -34.27
N LEU A 49 -31.30 -0.33 -34.25
CA LEU A 49 -29.93 -0.12 -33.80
C LEU A 49 -29.86 -0.53 -32.33
N CYS A 50 -29.59 -1.81 -32.08
CA CYS A 50 -29.20 -2.28 -30.76
C CYS A 50 -27.94 -1.49 -30.39
N ILE A 51 -28.10 -0.40 -29.65
CA ILE A 51 -27.01 0.21 -28.87
C ILE A 51 -26.58 -0.89 -27.90
N ALA A 52 -25.61 -1.70 -28.32
CA ALA A 52 -24.90 -2.58 -27.41
C ALA A 52 -24.36 -1.67 -26.29
N ALA A 53 -24.98 -1.77 -25.12
CA ALA A 53 -24.42 -1.18 -23.92
C ALA A 53 -22.99 -1.72 -23.82
N LEU A 54 -22.03 -0.85 -24.07
CA LEU A 54 -20.61 -1.16 -23.82
C LEU A 54 -20.56 -1.67 -22.38
N PRO A 55 -19.94 -2.83 -22.14
CA PRO A 55 -19.78 -3.29 -20.77
C PRO A 55 -19.11 -2.19 -19.99
N ALA A 56 -19.70 -1.81 -18.86
CA ALA A 56 -19.08 -0.90 -17.91
C ALA A 56 -17.63 -1.37 -17.75
N GLN A 57 -16.68 -0.48 -18.02
CA GLN A 57 -15.26 -0.80 -17.92
C GLN A 57 -15.02 -1.50 -16.61
N ALA A 58 -14.44 -2.69 -16.66
CA ALA A 58 -14.02 -3.41 -15.48
C ALA A 58 -13.22 -2.45 -14.61
N ALA A 59 -13.59 -2.34 -13.34
CA ALA A 59 -12.91 -1.50 -12.38
C ALA A 59 -11.40 -1.68 -12.53
N HIS A 60 -10.67 -0.58 -12.62
CA HIS A 60 -9.23 -0.56 -12.82
C HIS A 60 -8.55 -1.51 -11.85
N ALA A 61 -7.88 -2.54 -12.39
CA ALA A 61 -7.31 -3.60 -11.58
C ALA A 61 -6.09 -3.15 -10.75
N GLU A 62 -5.44 -2.07 -11.17
CA GLU A 62 -4.24 -1.52 -10.51
C GLU A 62 -4.21 0.01 -10.63
N ALA A 63 -3.57 0.66 -9.64
CA ALA A 63 -3.19 2.07 -9.72
C ALA A 63 -1.69 2.21 -9.50
N THR A 64 -1.00 2.91 -10.41
CA THR A 64 0.46 3.06 -10.33
C THR A 64 0.90 4.50 -10.57
N ILE A 65 2.01 4.89 -9.92
CA ILE A 65 2.68 6.15 -10.21
C ILE A 65 4.18 6.01 -10.00
N LEU A 66 4.95 6.68 -10.85
CA LEU A 66 6.39 6.83 -10.73
C LEU A 66 6.75 8.32 -10.69
N VAL A 67 7.46 8.74 -9.65
CA VAL A 67 7.79 10.14 -9.37
C VAL A 67 9.27 10.30 -9.06
N GLU A 68 9.88 11.39 -9.51
CA GLU A 68 11.19 11.83 -9.00
C GLU A 68 11.01 12.43 -7.60
N ALA A 69 11.73 11.91 -6.62
CA ALA A 69 11.57 12.33 -5.22
C ALA A 69 11.84 13.83 -5.04
N ASP A 70 12.91 14.35 -5.60
CA ASP A 70 13.37 15.72 -5.38
C ASP A 70 12.42 16.75 -6.01
N THR A 71 12.06 16.56 -7.27
CA THR A 71 11.29 17.54 -8.05
C THR A 71 9.77 17.36 -7.94
N GLY A 72 9.33 16.14 -7.57
CA GLY A 72 7.92 15.75 -7.64
C GLY A 72 7.42 15.55 -9.07
N LYS A 73 8.31 15.53 -10.07
CA LYS A 73 7.97 15.27 -11.47
C LYS A 73 7.40 13.87 -11.64
N VAL A 74 6.23 13.78 -12.25
CA VAL A 74 5.61 12.51 -12.60
C VAL A 74 6.23 11.98 -13.89
N LEU A 75 6.78 10.78 -13.81
CA LEU A 75 7.38 10.09 -14.95
C LEU A 75 6.38 9.14 -15.63
N GLU A 76 5.58 8.44 -14.84
CA GLU A 76 4.50 7.56 -15.27
C GLU A 76 3.34 7.65 -14.29
N ALA A 77 2.09 7.53 -14.78
CA ALA A 77 0.89 7.47 -13.96
C ALA A 77 -0.20 6.68 -14.67
N GLU A 78 -0.77 5.71 -13.98
CA GLU A 78 -1.92 4.93 -14.43
C GLU A 78 -2.90 4.84 -13.26
N ASN A 79 -4.12 5.33 -13.43
CA ASN A 79 -5.15 5.38 -12.38
C ASN A 79 -4.67 6.02 -11.06
N ALA A 80 -3.62 6.84 -11.09
CA ALA A 80 -2.89 7.29 -9.91
C ALA A 80 -3.73 8.13 -8.94
N THR A 81 -4.81 8.72 -9.42
CA THR A 81 -5.73 9.57 -8.66
C THR A 81 -7.08 8.89 -8.35
N TYR A 82 -7.21 7.59 -8.62
CA TYR A 82 -8.37 6.83 -8.16
C TYR A 82 -8.26 6.54 -6.66
N PRO A 83 -9.37 6.67 -5.90
CA PRO A 83 -9.40 6.25 -4.50
C PRO A 83 -9.09 4.76 -4.36
N TRP A 84 -8.37 4.41 -3.30
CA TRP A 84 -7.91 3.05 -3.03
C TRP A 84 -7.90 2.74 -1.53
N TYR A 85 -8.06 1.48 -1.17
CA TYR A 85 -7.85 1.04 0.21
C TYR A 85 -6.35 0.91 0.50
N PRO A 86 -5.79 1.69 1.45
CA PRO A 86 -4.35 1.72 1.67
C PRO A 86 -3.79 0.42 2.24
N ALA A 87 -4.58 -0.34 3.02
CA ALA A 87 -4.05 -1.40 3.86
C ALA A 87 -2.86 -0.89 4.69
N SER A 88 -1.85 -1.73 4.96
CA SER A 88 -0.72 -1.34 5.82
C SER A 88 0.25 -0.29 5.25
N VAL A 89 0.07 0.23 4.03
CA VAL A 89 0.84 1.43 3.62
C VAL A 89 0.40 2.67 4.39
N THR A 90 -0.76 2.65 5.06
CA THR A 90 -1.21 3.62 6.07
C THR A 90 -0.14 3.90 7.12
N LYS A 91 0.67 2.91 7.48
CA LYS A 91 1.72 3.03 8.51
C LYS A 91 2.83 4.02 8.13
N LEU A 92 2.93 4.42 6.87
CA LEU A 92 3.77 5.55 6.47
C LEU A 92 3.25 6.87 7.06
N MET A 93 1.94 7.10 7.09
CA MET A 93 1.35 8.26 7.74
C MET A 93 1.48 8.17 9.27
N THR A 94 1.33 6.97 9.85
CA THR A 94 1.61 6.76 11.28
C THR A 94 3.05 7.12 11.63
N ALA A 95 4.02 6.70 10.81
CA ALA A 95 5.41 7.10 10.99
C ALA A 95 5.60 8.61 10.82
N TYR A 96 4.98 9.23 9.79
CA TYR A 96 5.08 10.66 9.55
C TYR A 96 4.59 11.49 10.75
N VAL A 97 3.40 11.21 11.28
CA VAL A 97 2.85 11.92 12.44
C VAL A 97 3.71 11.69 13.69
N THR A 98 4.18 10.46 13.92
CA THR A 98 5.09 10.16 15.03
C THR A 98 6.39 10.95 14.93
N LEU A 99 7.02 11.00 13.75
CA LEU A 99 8.25 11.74 13.50
C LEU A 99 8.03 13.25 13.60
N SER A 100 6.85 13.76 13.17
CA SER A 100 6.47 15.15 13.35
C SER A 100 6.38 15.53 14.83
N SER A 101 5.83 14.63 15.66
CA SER A 101 5.79 14.83 17.13
C SER A 101 7.18 14.81 17.77
N ILE A 102 8.10 13.98 17.25
CA ILE A 102 9.52 14.01 17.68
C ILE A 102 10.18 15.34 17.27
N LYS A 103 9.99 15.76 16.02
CA LYS A 103 10.56 17.02 15.49
C LYS A 103 10.05 18.24 16.25
N ALA A 104 8.79 18.20 16.70
CA ALA A 104 8.18 19.22 17.55
C ALA A 104 8.67 19.17 19.02
N GLY A 105 9.44 18.16 19.42
CA GLY A 105 9.95 17.99 20.78
C GLY A 105 8.91 17.49 21.79
N HIS A 106 7.75 17.03 21.35
CA HIS A 106 6.72 16.50 22.24
C HIS A 106 7.09 15.12 22.80
N ILE A 107 7.79 14.33 22.01
CA ILE A 107 8.29 12.99 22.35
C ILE A 107 9.72 12.83 21.81
N THR A 108 10.40 11.77 22.24
CA THR A 108 11.72 11.38 21.74
C THR A 108 11.71 9.92 21.27
N LEU A 109 12.76 9.47 20.59
CA LEU A 109 12.93 8.05 20.25
C LEU A 109 12.97 7.15 21.49
N ASP A 110 13.42 7.69 22.63
CA ASP A 110 13.54 6.99 23.92
C ASP A 110 12.25 7.04 24.75
N SER A 111 11.24 7.82 24.33
CA SER A 111 9.93 7.88 25.00
C SER A 111 9.34 6.48 25.08
N LEU A 112 8.85 6.11 26.29
CA LEU A 112 8.26 4.80 26.58
C LEU A 112 6.74 4.88 26.43
N PHE A 113 6.20 4.07 25.55
CA PHE A 113 4.77 3.88 25.38
C PHE A 113 4.36 2.50 25.86
N THR A 114 3.14 2.39 26.39
CA THR A 114 2.62 1.16 26.99
C THR A 114 1.65 0.49 26.03
N VAL A 115 1.83 -0.81 25.84
CA VAL A 115 0.87 -1.65 25.09
C VAL A 115 -0.44 -1.70 25.87
N SER A 116 -1.50 -1.14 25.32
CA SER A 116 -2.85 -1.20 25.86
C SER A 116 -3.53 -2.54 25.57
N HIS A 117 -4.69 -2.78 26.21
CA HIS A 117 -5.55 -3.91 25.84
C HIS A 117 -6.01 -3.83 24.37
N ILE A 118 -6.25 -2.62 23.86
CA ILE A 118 -6.67 -2.37 22.47
C ILE A 118 -5.53 -2.72 21.52
N ALA A 119 -4.30 -2.25 21.81
CA ALA A 119 -3.12 -2.59 21.03
C ALA A 119 -2.85 -4.11 21.00
N ALA A 120 -2.88 -4.77 22.16
CA ALA A 120 -2.65 -6.21 22.25
C ALA A 120 -3.71 -7.04 21.51
N ALA A 121 -4.97 -6.57 21.44
CA ALA A 121 -6.08 -7.22 20.76
C ALA A 121 -6.05 -7.08 19.23
N GLN A 122 -5.18 -6.25 18.67
CA GLN A 122 -5.11 -6.03 17.22
C GLN A 122 -4.95 -7.32 16.42
N SER A 123 -5.56 -7.36 15.25
CA SER A 123 -5.40 -8.48 14.29
C SER A 123 -3.96 -8.58 13.78
N PRO A 124 -3.46 -9.76 13.41
CA PRO A 124 -2.14 -9.91 12.75
C PRO A 124 -2.03 -9.09 11.46
N THR A 125 -0.78 -8.68 11.07
CA THR A 125 0.49 -8.99 11.74
C THR A 125 0.70 -8.12 12.98
N LYS A 126 1.30 -8.68 14.03
CA LYS A 126 1.60 -7.96 15.28
C LYS A 126 2.79 -8.60 16.01
N MET A 127 3.43 -7.85 16.89
CA MET A 127 4.48 -8.39 17.78
C MET A 127 3.89 -9.33 18.82
N GLY A 128 2.68 -9.05 19.30
CA GLY A 128 1.93 -9.86 20.24
C GLY A 128 2.39 -9.68 21.68
N PHE A 129 2.79 -8.47 22.05
CA PHE A 129 3.13 -8.16 23.44
C PHE A 129 1.89 -8.10 24.32
N PRO A 130 1.96 -8.57 25.59
CA PRO A 130 0.87 -8.45 26.54
C PRO A 130 0.63 -6.98 26.93
N PRO A 131 -0.60 -6.64 27.35
CA PRO A 131 -0.89 -5.32 27.93
C PRO A 131 0.04 -4.99 29.09
N GLY A 132 0.40 -3.72 29.24
CA GLY A 132 1.36 -3.25 30.25
C GLY A 132 2.82 -3.33 29.81
N THR A 133 3.14 -4.01 28.70
CA THR A 133 4.50 -4.00 28.13
C THR A 133 4.87 -2.58 27.70
N GLN A 134 6.04 -2.12 28.07
CA GLN A 134 6.59 -0.84 27.62
C GLN A 134 7.51 -1.03 26.41
N VAL A 135 7.43 -0.12 25.44
CA VAL A 135 8.25 -0.13 24.23
C VAL A 135 8.69 1.30 23.94
N THR A 136 9.95 1.52 23.57
CA THR A 136 10.41 2.83 23.10
C THR A 136 9.83 3.15 21.74
N VAL A 137 9.65 4.43 21.42
CA VAL A 137 9.22 4.90 20.10
C VAL A 137 10.13 4.36 18.99
N ASP A 138 11.45 4.35 19.22
CA ASP A 138 12.45 3.76 18.30
C ASP A 138 12.12 2.30 17.95
N ASN A 139 11.95 1.45 18.97
CA ASN A 139 11.65 0.04 18.75
C ASN A 139 10.26 -0.16 18.12
N ALA A 140 9.27 0.64 18.52
CA ALA A 140 7.93 0.59 17.92
C ALA A 140 7.95 0.94 16.43
N LEU A 141 8.70 1.98 16.02
CA LEU A 141 8.89 2.35 14.61
C LEU A 141 9.61 1.25 13.81
N LYS A 142 10.66 0.63 14.34
CA LYS A 142 11.34 -0.50 13.69
C LYS A 142 10.40 -1.69 13.46
N MET A 143 9.64 -2.06 14.48
CA MET A 143 8.65 -3.15 14.39
C MET A 143 7.50 -2.79 13.44
N LEU A 144 7.06 -1.51 13.42
CA LEU A 144 6.04 -0.99 12.52
C LEU A 144 6.46 -1.12 11.06
N MET A 145 7.70 -0.71 10.74
CA MET A 145 8.18 -0.67 9.36
C MET A 145 8.54 -2.05 8.83
N VAL A 146 9.23 -2.88 9.60
CA VAL A 146 9.73 -4.18 9.16
C VAL A 146 8.65 -5.26 9.19
N HIS A 147 7.99 -5.44 10.35
CA HIS A 147 6.98 -6.48 10.55
C HIS A 147 5.57 -6.02 10.18
N SER A 148 5.40 -4.73 9.90
CA SER A 148 4.07 -4.16 9.70
C SER A 148 3.14 -4.33 10.93
N ALA A 149 3.71 -4.27 12.14
CA ALA A 149 3.06 -4.60 13.39
C ALA A 149 1.86 -3.67 13.69
N ASN A 150 0.65 -4.24 13.71
CA ASN A 150 -0.60 -3.49 13.93
C ASN A 150 -0.72 -3.00 15.37
N ASP A 151 -0.25 -3.80 16.33
CA ASP A 151 -0.18 -3.42 17.76
C ASP A 151 0.75 -2.22 17.97
N MET A 152 1.89 -2.18 17.29
CA MET A 152 2.82 -1.04 17.38
C MET A 152 2.26 0.24 16.74
N ALA A 153 1.44 0.13 15.71
CA ALA A 153 0.73 1.29 15.16
C ALA A 153 -0.22 1.90 16.19
N VAL A 154 -0.96 1.06 16.92
CA VAL A 154 -1.87 1.52 17.99
C VAL A 154 -1.08 2.08 19.18
N VAL A 155 0.00 1.41 19.60
CA VAL A 155 0.90 1.91 20.68
C VAL A 155 1.41 3.30 20.36
N LEU A 156 1.85 3.55 19.12
CA LEU A 156 2.29 4.88 18.68
C LEU A 156 1.14 5.89 18.68
N ALA A 157 -0.03 5.51 18.17
CA ALA A 157 -1.20 6.38 18.12
C ALA A 157 -1.66 6.82 19.53
N GLU A 158 -1.82 5.86 20.44
CA GLU A 158 -2.20 6.14 21.83
C GLU A 158 -1.14 6.95 22.57
N GLY A 159 0.14 6.66 22.32
CA GLY A 159 1.25 7.37 22.96
C GLY A 159 1.45 8.81 22.46
N VAL A 160 1.16 9.09 21.17
CA VAL A 160 1.34 10.42 20.58
C VAL A 160 0.12 11.31 20.82
N SER A 161 -1.09 10.80 20.59
CA SER A 161 -2.33 11.60 20.57
C SER A 161 -3.35 11.16 21.62
N GLY A 162 -3.00 10.22 22.50
CA GLY A 162 -3.85 9.75 23.61
C GLY A 162 -4.91 8.74 23.21
N SER A 163 -5.33 8.69 21.94
CA SER A 163 -6.30 7.70 21.44
C SER A 163 -6.11 7.42 19.95
N ILE A 164 -6.72 6.33 19.46
CA ILE A 164 -6.73 5.98 18.03
C ILE A 164 -7.47 7.07 17.23
N GLU A 165 -8.58 7.54 17.73
CA GLU A 165 -9.45 8.52 17.07
C GLU A 165 -8.73 9.85 16.91
N ASN A 166 -8.16 10.41 17.98
CA ASN A 166 -7.39 11.65 17.93
C ASN A 166 -6.21 11.55 16.96
N PHE A 167 -5.53 10.40 16.96
CA PHE A 167 -4.40 10.16 16.06
C PHE A 167 -4.86 10.06 14.60
N ALA A 168 -5.98 9.41 14.32
CA ALA A 168 -6.57 9.30 12.99
C ALA A 168 -6.99 10.68 12.44
N ASP A 169 -7.58 11.53 13.29
CA ASP A 169 -7.90 12.92 12.96
C ASP A 169 -6.63 13.72 12.64
N GLU A 170 -5.56 13.49 13.40
CA GLU A 170 -4.26 14.13 13.15
C GLU A 170 -3.65 13.63 11.84
N MET A 171 -3.70 12.32 11.57
CA MET A 171 -3.25 11.73 10.29
C MET A 171 -3.98 12.37 9.11
N THR A 172 -5.30 12.48 9.18
CA THR A 172 -6.12 13.06 8.11
C THR A 172 -5.84 14.55 7.91
N ARG A 173 -5.75 15.32 8.99
CA ARG A 173 -5.38 16.73 8.93
C ARG A 173 -4.01 16.94 8.33
N THR A 174 -3.02 16.14 8.76
CA THR A 174 -1.65 16.15 8.22
C THR A 174 -1.63 15.79 6.74
N ALA A 175 -2.40 14.78 6.33
CA ALA A 175 -2.53 14.40 4.93
C ALA A 175 -3.02 15.59 4.07
N HIS A 176 -4.07 16.28 4.50
CA HIS A 176 -4.59 17.44 3.79
C HIS A 176 -3.58 18.59 3.74
N GLN A 177 -2.83 18.83 4.81
CA GLN A 177 -1.75 19.83 4.84
C GLN A 177 -0.63 19.52 3.84
N LEU A 178 -0.33 18.24 3.64
CA LEU A 178 0.64 17.78 2.63
C LEU A 178 0.10 17.83 1.20
N GLY A 179 -1.19 18.08 1.00
CA GLY A 179 -1.85 18.09 -0.31
C GLY A 179 -2.37 16.71 -0.75
N MET A 180 -2.49 15.76 0.17
CA MET A 180 -3.10 14.43 -0.04
C MET A 180 -4.63 14.54 0.03
N THR A 181 -5.22 15.16 -0.98
CA THR A 181 -6.63 15.57 -0.98
C THR A 181 -7.63 14.42 -1.08
N GLN A 182 -7.16 13.21 -1.40
CA GLN A 182 -7.98 12.00 -1.52
C GLN A 182 -7.76 11.02 -0.37
N SER A 183 -7.03 11.45 0.67
CA SER A 183 -6.70 10.58 1.80
C SER A 183 -7.51 10.93 3.03
N ASN A 184 -8.12 9.92 3.61
CA ASN A 184 -8.78 9.95 4.91
C ASN A 184 -8.35 8.71 5.71
N PHE A 185 -7.95 8.92 6.95
CA PHE A 185 -7.49 7.87 7.84
C PHE A 185 -8.43 7.73 9.03
N VAL A 186 -8.81 6.49 9.32
CA VAL A 186 -9.72 6.14 10.43
C VAL A 186 -8.99 5.35 11.52
N ASN A 187 -7.85 4.75 11.15
CA ASN A 187 -7.01 4.01 12.09
C ASN A 187 -5.53 4.08 11.66
N PRO A 188 -4.59 3.82 12.60
CA PRO A 188 -3.16 3.97 12.35
C PRO A 188 -2.52 2.79 11.62
N ASN A 189 -3.21 1.67 11.46
CA ASN A 189 -2.63 0.42 10.96
C ASN A 189 -3.10 0.02 9.55
N GLY A 190 -4.20 0.61 9.05
CA GLY A 190 -4.75 0.33 7.74
C GLY A 190 -5.62 -0.93 7.68
N LEU A 191 -6.10 -1.41 8.82
CA LEU A 191 -7.13 -2.45 8.84
C LEU A 191 -8.43 -1.92 8.22
N PRO A 192 -9.27 -2.79 7.65
CA PRO A 192 -10.52 -2.39 7.02
C PRO A 192 -11.40 -1.56 7.96
N ALA A 193 -11.78 -0.38 7.50
CA ALA A 193 -12.73 0.51 8.14
C ALA A 193 -13.36 1.41 7.09
N ASP A 194 -14.63 1.76 7.28
CA ASP A 194 -15.31 2.69 6.38
C ASP A 194 -14.61 4.04 6.37
N GLY A 195 -14.33 4.56 5.18
CA GLY A 195 -13.62 5.82 5.03
C GLY A 195 -12.10 5.73 5.08
N GLN A 196 -11.49 4.56 5.31
CA GLN A 196 -10.03 4.37 5.23
C GLN A 196 -9.59 4.35 3.77
N ILE A 197 -9.24 5.50 3.21
CA ILE A 197 -9.01 5.72 1.77
C ILE A 197 -7.74 6.53 1.54
N THR A 198 -7.10 6.29 0.39
CA THR A 198 -5.95 7.05 -0.15
C THR A 198 -5.95 6.95 -1.68
N SER A 199 -4.88 7.44 -2.34
CA SER A 199 -4.59 7.21 -3.76
C SER A 199 -3.09 6.99 -3.98
N ALA A 200 -2.70 6.45 -5.15
CA ALA A 200 -1.29 6.28 -5.48
C ALA A 200 -0.57 7.64 -5.54
N ARG A 201 -1.25 8.69 -6.05
CA ARG A 201 -0.78 10.08 -6.01
C ARG A 201 -0.48 10.53 -4.59
N ASP A 202 -1.43 10.37 -3.68
CA ASP A 202 -1.30 10.86 -2.30
C ASP A 202 -0.20 10.12 -1.55
N LEU A 203 -0.05 8.81 -1.77
CA LEU A 203 1.05 8.02 -1.20
C LEU A 203 2.42 8.45 -1.75
N ALA A 204 2.51 8.87 -3.00
CA ALA A 204 3.75 9.43 -3.55
C ALA A 204 4.08 10.79 -2.91
N ILE A 205 3.08 11.63 -2.62
CA ILE A 205 3.24 12.88 -1.86
C ILE A 205 3.75 12.58 -0.45
N LEU A 206 3.15 11.62 0.24
CA LEU A 206 3.58 11.21 1.59
C LEU A 206 5.02 10.68 1.60
N ALA A 207 5.37 9.83 0.63
CA ALA A 207 6.73 9.30 0.52
C ALA A 207 7.75 10.42 0.29
N ARG A 208 7.43 11.41 -0.55
CA ARG A 208 8.26 12.61 -0.73
C ARG A 208 8.42 13.38 0.57
N ALA A 209 7.33 13.63 1.29
CA ALA A 209 7.35 14.33 2.57
C ALA A 209 8.24 13.60 3.59
N LEU A 210 8.11 12.27 3.72
CA LEU A 210 8.97 11.46 4.59
C LEU A 210 10.47 11.60 4.25
N ILE A 211 10.80 11.64 2.96
CA ILE A 211 12.18 11.77 2.49
C ILE A 211 12.75 13.16 2.80
N HIS A 212 11.96 14.22 2.58
CA HIS A 212 12.42 15.60 2.70
C HIS A 212 12.38 16.14 4.12
N ASP A 213 11.32 15.80 4.87
CA ASP A 213 11.11 16.35 6.21
C ASP A 213 11.88 15.60 7.30
N PHE A 214 12.23 14.33 7.02
CA PHE A 214 12.86 13.40 7.97
C PHE A 214 14.00 12.59 7.34
N PRO A 215 14.99 13.22 6.70
CA PRO A 215 16.08 12.52 6.02
C PRO A 215 16.93 11.66 6.98
N GLU A 216 17.06 12.06 8.24
CA GLU A 216 17.81 11.34 9.28
C GLU A 216 17.19 9.99 9.65
N TYR A 217 15.88 9.80 9.36
CA TYR A 217 15.17 8.53 9.60
C TYR A 217 15.19 7.60 8.37
N GLY A 218 15.94 7.94 7.33
CA GLY A 218 16.15 7.10 6.15
C GLY A 218 16.40 5.62 6.44
N PRO A 219 17.27 5.27 7.42
CA PRO A 219 17.53 3.88 7.76
C PRO A 219 16.29 3.04 8.14
N TYR A 220 15.23 3.64 8.71
CA TYR A 220 14.03 2.89 9.08
C TYR A 220 13.28 2.31 7.89
N TRP A 221 13.41 2.91 6.71
CA TRP A 221 12.62 2.54 5.53
C TRP A 221 13.12 1.27 4.84
N HIS A 222 14.36 0.85 5.10
CA HIS A 222 14.97 -0.30 4.41
C HIS A 222 15.63 -1.33 5.34
N ILE A 223 15.32 -1.32 6.64
CA ILE A 223 15.77 -2.39 7.55
C ILE A 223 15.32 -3.73 6.98
N ALA A 224 16.26 -4.59 6.61
CA ALA A 224 15.95 -5.89 6.00
C ALA A 224 15.33 -6.87 7.00
N ASN A 225 15.85 -6.88 8.22
CA ASN A 225 15.45 -7.83 9.25
C ASN A 225 15.50 -7.19 10.64
N ILE A 226 14.56 -7.55 11.50
CA ILE A 226 14.68 -7.28 12.95
C ILE A 226 14.83 -8.58 13.73
N LYS A 227 15.50 -8.50 14.88
CA LYS A 227 15.70 -9.60 15.81
C LYS A 227 15.07 -9.27 17.15
N PHE A 228 14.10 -10.08 17.56
CA PHE A 228 13.52 -10.03 18.89
C PHE A 228 13.79 -11.34 19.62
N GLY A 229 14.66 -11.29 20.61
CA GLY A 229 15.16 -12.50 21.28
C GLY A 229 15.80 -13.47 20.29
N ARG A 230 15.18 -14.64 20.09
CA ARG A 230 15.61 -15.68 19.13
C ARG A 230 14.92 -15.61 17.77
N ARG A 231 13.90 -14.77 17.63
CA ARG A 231 13.16 -14.64 16.37
C ARG A 231 13.83 -13.63 15.47
N ILE A 232 14.11 -14.03 14.24
CA ILE A 232 14.42 -13.10 13.14
C ILE A 232 13.11 -12.92 12.37
N ILE A 233 12.77 -11.66 12.14
CA ILE A 233 11.56 -11.26 11.42
C ILE A 233 12.02 -10.47 10.20
N HIS A 234 11.69 -10.97 9.03
CA HIS A 234 12.04 -10.37 7.75
C HIS A 234 11.10 -9.21 7.41
N ASN A 235 11.61 -8.26 6.65
CA ASN A 235 10.79 -7.17 6.13
C ASN A 235 9.70 -7.73 5.19
N THR A 236 8.50 -7.18 5.30
CA THR A 236 7.38 -7.54 4.41
C THR A 236 7.53 -7.00 2.99
N ASN A 237 8.50 -6.10 2.77
CA ASN A 237 8.88 -5.61 1.45
C ASN A 237 9.99 -6.51 0.87
N SER A 238 9.62 -7.43 0.00
CA SER A 238 10.55 -8.37 -0.65
C SER A 238 11.55 -7.72 -1.61
N LEU A 239 11.43 -6.42 -1.90
CA LEU A 239 12.41 -5.67 -2.69
C LEU A 239 13.66 -5.32 -1.87
N VAL A 240 13.55 -5.27 -0.53
CA VAL A 240 14.69 -4.96 0.36
C VAL A 240 15.74 -6.06 0.25
N GLY A 241 16.98 -5.67 -0.10
CA GLY A 241 18.09 -6.58 -0.35
C GLY A 241 18.02 -7.34 -1.68
N ARG A 242 16.97 -7.10 -2.50
CA ARG A 242 16.78 -7.78 -3.80
C ARG A 242 16.71 -6.85 -5.01
N TYR A 243 16.44 -5.56 -4.82
CA TYR A 243 16.45 -4.58 -5.91
C TYR A 243 17.57 -3.56 -5.72
N PRO A 244 18.43 -3.31 -6.73
CA PRO A 244 19.60 -2.44 -6.59
C PRO A 244 19.20 -1.01 -6.24
N GLY A 245 19.81 -0.47 -5.17
CA GLY A 245 19.58 0.91 -4.72
C GLY A 245 18.26 1.12 -3.99
N LEU A 246 17.50 0.08 -3.67
CA LEU A 246 16.27 0.20 -2.88
C LEU A 246 16.57 0.78 -1.49
N ASP A 247 15.85 1.85 -1.13
CA ASP A 247 15.99 2.55 0.14
C ASP A 247 14.64 2.81 0.86
N GLY A 248 13.59 2.10 0.45
CA GLY A 248 12.27 2.15 1.12
C GLY A 248 11.16 1.47 0.32
N MET A 249 9.92 1.49 0.80
CA MET A 249 9.47 1.91 2.11
C MET A 249 8.53 0.89 2.76
N LYS A 250 7.30 0.69 2.21
CA LYS A 250 6.25 -0.06 2.92
C LYS A 250 5.33 -0.80 1.98
N THR A 251 4.86 -1.96 2.44
CA THR A 251 3.87 -2.79 1.76
C THR A 251 2.55 -2.82 2.52
N GLY A 252 1.47 -3.16 1.83
CA GLY A 252 0.16 -3.37 2.41
C GLY A 252 -0.60 -4.46 1.68
N PHE A 253 -1.53 -5.11 2.37
CA PHE A 253 -2.43 -6.09 1.81
C PHE A 253 -3.69 -6.22 2.66
N ILE A 254 -4.83 -6.12 2.02
CA ILE A 254 -6.12 -6.67 2.44
C ILE A 254 -6.81 -7.20 1.17
N CYS A 255 -7.73 -8.15 1.28
CA CYS A 255 -8.39 -8.73 0.11
C CYS A 255 -9.06 -7.66 -0.78
N ALA A 256 -9.67 -6.63 -0.17
CA ALA A 256 -10.32 -5.56 -0.90
C ALA A 256 -9.35 -4.64 -1.65
N SER A 257 -8.11 -4.47 -1.17
CA SER A 257 -7.12 -3.59 -1.82
C SER A 257 -6.22 -4.29 -2.82
N GLY A 258 -6.10 -5.63 -2.77
CA GLY A 258 -4.97 -6.33 -3.38
C GLY A 258 -3.64 -6.01 -2.68
N PHE A 259 -2.53 -6.32 -3.34
CA PHE A 259 -1.18 -6.12 -2.81
C PHE A 259 -0.65 -4.74 -3.19
N ASN A 260 -0.32 -3.93 -2.17
CA ASN A 260 0.14 -2.55 -2.28
C ASN A 260 1.62 -2.42 -1.92
N VAL A 261 2.33 -1.48 -2.56
CA VAL A 261 3.67 -1.06 -2.15
C VAL A 261 3.92 0.41 -2.48
N VAL A 262 4.61 1.08 -1.57
CA VAL A 262 5.36 2.30 -1.82
C VAL A 262 6.83 1.91 -1.78
N ALA A 263 7.51 2.01 -2.91
CA ALA A 263 8.92 1.68 -3.06
C ALA A 263 9.72 2.91 -3.43
N THR A 264 10.93 3.05 -2.86
CA THR A 264 11.87 4.09 -3.24
C THR A 264 13.23 3.49 -3.52
N ALA A 265 13.93 4.06 -4.48
CA ALA A 265 15.28 3.63 -4.83
C ALA A 265 16.12 4.82 -5.28
N THR A 266 17.42 4.76 -4.96
CA THR A 266 18.41 5.77 -5.34
C THR A 266 19.50 5.16 -6.18
N ARG A 267 19.77 5.71 -7.36
CA ARG A 267 20.90 5.35 -8.23
C ARG A 267 21.49 6.60 -8.86
N ASN A 268 22.81 6.72 -8.84
CA ASN A 268 23.55 7.85 -9.46
C ASN A 268 23.03 9.22 -9.03
N GLY A 269 22.68 9.38 -7.76
CA GLY A 269 22.13 10.63 -7.20
C GLY A 269 20.67 10.92 -7.56
N LYS A 270 20.01 10.09 -8.35
CA LYS A 270 18.58 10.21 -8.68
C LYS A 270 17.78 9.29 -7.76
N ARG A 271 16.80 9.83 -7.03
CA ARG A 271 15.88 9.07 -6.20
C ARG A 271 14.49 9.04 -6.82
N LEU A 272 13.93 7.84 -6.94
CA LEU A 272 12.61 7.60 -7.50
C LEU A 272 11.67 7.01 -6.45
N ILE A 273 10.39 7.32 -6.61
CA ILE A 273 9.28 6.79 -5.82
C ILE A 273 8.35 6.06 -6.78
N ALA A 274 8.13 4.77 -6.56
CA ALA A 274 7.15 3.97 -7.27
C ALA A 274 6.05 3.53 -6.29
N VAL A 275 4.80 3.81 -6.64
CA VAL A 275 3.64 3.31 -5.91
C VAL A 275 2.89 2.33 -6.80
N VAL A 276 2.57 1.16 -6.27
CA VAL A 276 1.73 0.15 -6.92
C VAL A 276 0.63 -0.23 -5.94
N LEU A 277 -0.62 -0.10 -6.36
CA LEU A 277 -1.80 -0.48 -5.61
C LEU A 277 -2.60 -1.50 -6.41
N GLY A 278 -3.08 -2.56 -5.77
CA GLY A 278 -3.98 -3.52 -6.39
C GLY A 278 -3.32 -4.68 -7.10
N ALA A 279 -2.03 -4.90 -6.96
CA ALA A 279 -1.39 -6.05 -7.58
C ALA A 279 -2.03 -7.37 -7.10
N PRO A 280 -2.12 -8.39 -7.97
CA PRO A 280 -2.83 -9.64 -7.66
C PRO A 280 -2.08 -10.55 -6.70
N SER A 281 -0.75 -10.36 -6.55
CA SER A 281 0.09 -11.15 -5.63
C SER A 281 1.28 -10.35 -5.12
N SER A 282 1.95 -10.88 -4.08
CA SER A 282 3.17 -10.28 -3.53
C SER A 282 4.32 -10.26 -4.55
N PRO A 283 4.60 -11.36 -5.29
CA PRO A 283 5.60 -11.34 -6.37
C PRO A 283 5.25 -10.36 -7.48
N ALA A 284 4.02 -10.38 -7.98
CA ALA A 284 3.58 -9.45 -9.05
C ALA A 284 3.76 -7.99 -8.64
N ARG A 285 3.41 -7.63 -7.39
CA ARG A 285 3.63 -6.31 -6.81
C ARG A 285 5.11 -5.91 -6.83
N ALA A 286 5.99 -6.81 -6.40
CA ALA A 286 7.42 -6.54 -6.34
C ALA A 286 8.01 -6.36 -7.75
N ILE A 287 7.67 -7.23 -8.70
CA ILE A 287 8.09 -7.15 -10.09
C ILE A 287 7.60 -5.83 -10.71
N LYS A 288 6.32 -5.50 -10.57
CA LYS A 288 5.75 -4.26 -11.12
C LYS A 288 6.44 -3.01 -10.58
N ALA A 289 6.73 -2.97 -9.28
CA ALA A 289 7.45 -1.85 -8.67
C ALA A 289 8.91 -1.76 -9.17
N ALA A 290 9.61 -2.89 -9.29
CA ALA A 290 10.95 -2.94 -9.85
C ALA A 290 10.99 -2.48 -11.32
N GLU A 291 10.03 -2.90 -12.13
CA GLU A 291 9.91 -2.48 -13.53
C GLU A 291 9.63 -0.97 -13.66
N LEU A 292 8.75 -0.41 -12.81
CA LEU A 292 8.51 1.04 -12.76
C LEU A 292 9.81 1.79 -12.45
N LEU A 293 10.51 1.39 -11.39
CA LEU A 293 11.79 2.00 -11.01
C LEU A 293 12.83 1.88 -12.12
N GLU A 294 12.95 0.72 -12.75
CA GLU A 294 13.92 0.50 -13.85
C GLU A 294 13.64 1.40 -15.05
N ARG A 295 12.38 1.55 -15.46
CA ARG A 295 12.00 2.50 -16.52
C ARG A 295 12.36 3.93 -16.16
N GLY A 296 12.21 4.33 -14.90
CA GLY A 296 12.58 5.66 -14.43
C GLY A 296 14.09 5.92 -14.39
N PHE A 297 14.91 4.88 -14.14
CA PHE A 297 16.37 4.99 -14.17
C PHE A 297 16.93 4.89 -15.57
N THR A 298 16.26 4.17 -16.47
CA THR A 298 16.68 4.08 -17.87
C THR A 298 16.34 5.39 -18.56
N GLN A 299 17.35 6.11 -19.04
CA GLN A 299 17.15 7.33 -19.80
C GLN A 299 16.40 7.00 -21.10
N ASN A 300 15.23 7.58 -21.29
CA ASN A 300 14.55 7.54 -22.58
C ASN A 300 15.10 8.68 -23.46
N PRO A 301 15.91 8.40 -24.49
CA PRO A 301 16.48 9.44 -25.34
C PRO A 301 15.42 10.24 -26.12
N LEU A 302 14.20 9.71 -26.20
CA LEU A 302 13.04 10.38 -26.81
C LEU A 302 12.05 10.95 -25.78
N GLY A 303 12.43 11.02 -24.51
CA GLY A 303 11.56 11.50 -23.42
C GLY A 303 11.07 12.95 -23.63
N TRP A 304 11.79 13.75 -24.43
CA TRP A 304 11.37 15.10 -24.80
C TRP A 304 10.17 15.14 -25.77
N LEU A 305 9.86 14.02 -26.45
CA LEU A 305 8.69 13.89 -27.34
C LEU A 305 7.41 13.50 -26.57
N THR A 306 7.55 13.01 -25.33
CA THR A 306 6.37 12.65 -24.51
C THR A 306 5.87 13.88 -23.77
N PRO A 307 4.54 14.14 -23.76
CA PRO A 307 3.98 15.21 -22.96
C PRO A 307 4.39 15.07 -21.50
N ALA A 308 4.83 16.16 -20.88
CA ALA A 308 5.14 16.17 -19.46
C ALA A 308 3.86 15.99 -18.65
N LEU A 309 3.82 14.99 -17.77
CA LEU A 309 2.70 14.73 -16.86
C LEU A 309 2.63 15.76 -15.71
N GLY A 310 3.61 16.65 -15.61
CA GLY A 310 3.68 17.70 -14.60
C GLY A 310 4.17 17.20 -13.23
N SER A 311 3.76 17.90 -12.17
CA SER A 311 4.08 17.55 -10.78
C SER A 311 2.98 16.68 -10.18
N VAL A 312 3.37 15.81 -9.27
CA VAL A 312 2.46 14.94 -8.51
C VAL A 312 1.36 15.74 -7.79
N ASN A 313 1.67 16.95 -7.36
CA ASN A 313 0.70 17.83 -6.70
C ASN A 313 -0.41 18.32 -7.64
N ASN A 314 -0.14 18.38 -8.96
CA ASN A 314 -1.05 18.95 -9.95
C ASN A 314 -1.94 17.90 -10.64
N LEU A 315 -1.78 16.61 -10.33
CA LEU A 315 -2.66 15.58 -10.85
C LEU A 315 -4.07 15.77 -10.29
N THR A 316 -5.06 15.82 -11.18
CA THR A 316 -6.47 16.06 -10.79
C THR A 316 -7.05 14.83 -10.10
N PRO A 317 -7.58 14.96 -8.88
CA PRO A 317 -8.28 13.91 -8.17
C PRO A 317 -9.51 13.42 -8.93
N VAL A 318 -9.74 12.10 -8.92
CA VAL A 318 -10.97 11.48 -9.43
C VAL A 318 -11.91 11.24 -8.25
N ASN A 319 -13.17 11.62 -8.42
CA ASN A 319 -14.22 11.31 -7.45
C ASN A 319 -14.90 10.00 -7.89
N ALA A 320 -14.54 8.91 -7.24
CA ALA A 320 -15.06 7.58 -7.47
C ALA A 320 -14.99 6.77 -6.17
N ASP A 321 -15.67 5.64 -6.12
CA ASP A 321 -15.50 4.67 -5.03
C ASP A 321 -14.22 3.85 -5.26
N PRO A 322 -13.52 3.45 -4.17
CA PRO A 322 -12.38 2.57 -4.29
C PRO A 322 -12.82 1.18 -4.80
N PRO A 323 -12.08 0.59 -5.75
CA PRO A 323 -12.40 -0.74 -6.25
C PRO A 323 -12.25 -1.78 -5.13
N ASN A 324 -13.16 -2.75 -5.10
CA ASN A 324 -13.09 -3.88 -4.19
C ASN A 324 -12.57 -5.11 -4.95
N LEU A 325 -11.32 -5.47 -4.68
CA LEU A 325 -10.63 -6.59 -5.34
C LEU A 325 -10.81 -7.93 -4.61
N HIS A 326 -11.67 -8.00 -3.58
CA HIS A 326 -11.82 -9.18 -2.72
C HIS A 326 -11.94 -10.47 -3.51
N ASP A 327 -12.86 -10.53 -4.48
CA ASP A 327 -13.17 -11.75 -5.20
C ASP A 327 -12.05 -12.19 -6.17
N SER A 328 -11.35 -11.21 -6.76
CA SER A 328 -10.22 -11.48 -7.66
C SER A 328 -8.94 -11.89 -6.93
N VAL A 329 -8.75 -11.43 -5.69
CA VAL A 329 -7.51 -11.64 -4.93
C VAL A 329 -7.64 -12.75 -3.89
N CYS A 330 -8.79 -12.86 -3.22
CA CYS A 330 -9.04 -13.83 -2.15
C CYS A 330 -10.23 -14.76 -2.42
N GLY A 331 -10.94 -14.57 -3.54
CA GLY A 331 -12.12 -15.37 -3.87
C GLY A 331 -11.77 -16.85 -4.20
N PRO A 332 -12.77 -17.74 -4.18
CA PRO A 332 -12.57 -19.18 -4.37
C PRO A 332 -12.09 -19.55 -5.78
N HIS A 333 -12.25 -18.66 -6.74
CA HIS A 333 -11.85 -18.85 -8.15
C HIS A 333 -10.60 -18.04 -8.53
N ARG A 334 -9.84 -17.56 -7.53
CA ARG A 334 -8.58 -16.85 -7.80
C ARG A 334 -7.66 -17.70 -8.66
N LYS A 335 -7.18 -17.12 -9.76
CA LYS A 335 -6.14 -17.71 -10.60
C LYS A 335 -4.78 -17.29 -10.06
N ARG A 336 -3.82 -18.24 -9.98
CA ARG A 336 -2.42 -17.90 -9.73
C ARG A 336 -1.90 -17.02 -10.85
N THR A 337 -1.02 -16.09 -10.50
CA THR A 337 -0.37 -15.23 -11.49
C THR A 337 0.89 -15.89 -12.03
N PRO A 338 1.31 -15.59 -13.28
CA PRO A 338 2.59 -16.07 -13.81
C PRO A 338 3.78 -15.79 -12.89
N ALA A 339 3.77 -14.65 -12.20
CA ALA A 339 4.82 -14.27 -11.25
C ALA A 339 4.86 -15.16 -10.00
N GLU A 340 3.72 -15.75 -9.57
CA GLU A 340 3.70 -16.73 -8.49
C GLU A 340 4.21 -18.09 -8.97
N GLU A 341 3.95 -18.45 -10.22
CA GLU A 341 4.43 -19.67 -10.84
C GLU A 341 5.95 -19.60 -11.07
N GLU A 342 6.48 -18.44 -11.49
CA GLU A 342 7.92 -18.21 -11.64
C GLU A 342 8.67 -18.25 -10.29
N GLU A 343 8.09 -17.77 -9.20
CA GLU A 343 8.72 -17.81 -7.87
C GLU A 343 8.78 -19.25 -7.32
N GLU A 344 7.76 -20.08 -7.61
CA GLU A 344 7.79 -21.52 -7.28
C GLU A 344 8.74 -22.32 -8.20
N ALA A 345 8.82 -21.95 -9.49
CA ALA A 345 9.68 -22.59 -10.49
C ALA A 345 11.16 -22.17 -10.42
N GLY A 346 11.49 -21.12 -9.66
CA GLY A 346 12.82 -20.51 -9.58
C GLY A 346 13.95 -21.38 -9.02
N THR A 347 13.79 -22.70 -9.00
CA THR A 347 14.83 -23.69 -8.70
C THR A 347 15.30 -24.49 -9.92
N GLU A 348 14.73 -24.32 -11.10
CA GLU A 348 15.19 -25.02 -12.31
C GLU A 348 15.47 -24.04 -13.45
N ASN A 349 16.78 -23.83 -13.72
CA ASN A 349 17.30 -23.22 -14.94
C ASN A 349 16.91 -24.06 -16.15
N THR A 350 16.02 -23.56 -17.01
CA THR A 350 15.82 -24.09 -18.34
C THR A 350 16.22 -23.06 -19.39
N PRO A 351 17.33 -23.27 -20.15
CA PRO A 351 17.63 -22.46 -21.33
C PRO A 351 16.91 -23.07 -22.53
N GLY A 352 15.94 -22.39 -23.08
CA GLY A 352 15.21 -22.86 -24.25
C GLY A 352 14.43 -21.80 -25.00
N GLY A 353 15.10 -20.82 -25.58
CA GLY A 353 14.57 -19.98 -26.64
C GLY A 353 15.34 -20.21 -27.93
N VAL A 354 14.66 -20.56 -29.04
CA VAL A 354 15.29 -20.76 -30.35
C VAL A 354 15.66 -19.39 -30.91
N ASP A 355 16.93 -19.00 -30.73
CA ASP A 355 17.48 -17.76 -31.27
C ASP A 355 17.74 -17.92 -32.78
N THR A 356 17.11 -17.08 -33.60
CA THR A 356 17.51 -16.93 -34.98
C THR A 356 18.80 -16.09 -35.06
N PRO A 357 19.71 -16.34 -36.04
CA PRO A 357 21.02 -15.68 -36.14
C PRO A 357 20.91 -14.12 -36.21
N PHE A 358 19.78 -13.62 -36.66
CA PHE A 358 19.54 -12.16 -36.78
C PHE A 358 19.11 -11.52 -35.48
N SER A 359 18.36 -12.23 -34.62
CA SER A 359 18.01 -11.75 -33.27
C SER A 359 19.24 -11.74 -32.35
N ALA A 360 20.16 -12.67 -32.52
CA ALA A 360 21.43 -12.72 -31.80
C ALA A 360 22.36 -11.56 -32.16
N LEU A 361 22.35 -11.08 -33.40
CA LEU A 361 23.14 -9.91 -33.83
C LEU A 361 22.58 -8.59 -33.27
N LEU A 362 21.24 -8.43 -33.20
CA LEU A 362 20.61 -7.25 -32.62
C LEU A 362 20.68 -7.23 -31.09
N SER A 363 20.66 -8.40 -30.44
CA SER A 363 20.82 -8.50 -28.98
C SER A 363 22.25 -8.27 -28.52
N SER A 364 23.25 -8.54 -29.37
CA SER A 364 24.67 -8.25 -29.07
C SER A 364 25.00 -6.75 -29.08
N LEU A 365 24.15 -5.92 -29.72
CA LEU A 365 24.31 -4.47 -29.79
C LEU A 365 23.59 -3.74 -28.64
N ARG A 366 22.74 -4.40 -27.90
CA ARG A 366 22.02 -3.86 -26.75
C ARG A 366 22.03 -4.90 -25.64
N ALA A 367 22.76 -4.64 -24.55
CA ALA A 367 22.64 -5.49 -23.37
C ALA A 367 21.15 -5.61 -23.01
N PRO A 368 20.57 -6.83 -22.92
CA PRO A 368 19.17 -6.98 -22.58
C PRO A 368 18.96 -6.38 -21.19
N THR A 369 18.11 -5.38 -21.05
CA THR A 369 17.66 -4.93 -19.76
C THR A 369 16.89 -6.07 -19.11
N PRO A 370 17.26 -6.52 -17.90
CA PRO A 370 16.54 -7.56 -17.19
C PRO A 370 15.07 -7.15 -17.07
N LYS A 371 14.16 -8.12 -17.20
CA LYS A 371 12.71 -7.91 -17.09
C LYS A 371 12.12 -8.90 -16.10
N GLY A 372 10.99 -8.52 -15.51
CA GLY A 372 10.26 -9.40 -14.60
C GLY A 372 11.08 -9.79 -13.37
N ALA A 373 11.01 -11.06 -12.98
CA ALA A 373 11.72 -11.61 -11.82
C ALA A 373 13.24 -11.48 -11.89
N ALA A 374 13.84 -11.39 -13.10
CA ALA A 374 15.27 -11.20 -13.28
C ALA A 374 15.80 -9.83 -12.78
N LEU A 375 14.91 -8.87 -12.50
CA LEU A 375 15.25 -7.61 -11.82
C LEU A 375 15.54 -7.79 -10.32
N LEU A 376 15.16 -8.91 -9.75
CA LEU A 376 15.23 -9.19 -8.33
C LEU A 376 16.33 -10.24 -8.09
N SER A 377 17.50 -9.77 -7.65
CA SER A 377 18.64 -10.62 -7.28
C SER A 377 18.86 -10.54 -5.77
N ASP A 378 19.32 -11.64 -5.16
CA ASP A 378 19.70 -11.59 -3.75
C ASP A 378 21.09 -10.94 -3.62
N TYR A 379 21.12 -9.73 -3.09
CA TYR A 379 22.38 -8.99 -2.82
C TYR A 379 22.92 -9.23 -1.42
N GLY A 380 22.37 -10.22 -0.71
CA GLY A 380 22.70 -10.49 0.68
C GLY A 380 21.88 -9.66 1.67
N SER A 381 21.61 -10.23 2.81
CA SER A 381 20.89 -9.52 3.87
C SER A 381 21.87 -8.89 4.86
N GLU A 382 21.65 -7.63 5.18
CA GLU A 382 22.31 -7.00 6.32
C GLU A 382 22.00 -7.76 7.62
N PRO A 383 22.93 -7.69 8.61
CA PRO A 383 22.67 -8.29 9.91
C PRO A 383 21.38 -7.73 10.52
N PRO A 384 20.57 -8.55 11.19
CA PRO A 384 19.29 -8.11 11.72
C PRO A 384 19.46 -7.06 12.83
N VAL A 385 18.63 -6.01 12.77
CA VAL A 385 18.60 -4.95 13.80
C VAL A 385 17.90 -5.50 15.03
N VAL A 386 18.54 -5.39 16.20
CA VAL A 386 17.97 -5.86 17.46
C VAL A 386 16.88 -4.91 17.92
N VAL A 387 15.72 -5.45 18.25
CA VAL A 387 14.59 -4.76 18.88
C VAL A 387 14.23 -5.43 20.22
N TYR A 388 13.73 -4.64 21.15
CA TYR A 388 13.45 -5.08 22.51
C TYR A 388 12.29 -4.29 23.15
N THR A 389 11.83 -4.74 24.29
CA THR A 389 10.85 -4.07 25.15
C THR A 389 11.54 -3.42 26.35
N GLY A 390 10.88 -2.45 26.98
CA GLY A 390 11.41 -1.67 28.09
C GLY A 390 12.23 -0.45 27.62
N PRO A 391 12.94 0.20 28.54
CA PRO A 391 13.69 1.42 28.27
C PRO A 391 14.88 1.20 27.34
N THR A 392 15.40 2.30 26.82
CA THR A 392 16.61 2.33 25.97
C THR A 392 17.76 1.60 26.65
N ARG A 393 18.43 0.76 25.87
CA ARG A 393 19.53 -0.08 26.33
C ARG A 393 20.88 0.45 25.87
N THR A 394 21.88 0.21 26.67
CA THR A 394 23.27 0.52 26.30
C THR A 394 23.75 -0.34 25.12
N PRO A 395 24.74 0.14 24.33
CA PRO A 395 25.30 -0.66 23.23
C PRO A 395 25.78 -2.05 23.65
N GLY A 396 26.33 -2.19 24.87
CA GLY A 396 26.79 -3.48 25.44
C GLY A 396 25.63 -4.44 25.70
N GLU A 397 24.48 -3.95 26.19
CA GLU A 397 23.26 -4.76 26.38
C GLU A 397 22.66 -5.17 25.05
N VAL A 398 22.61 -4.27 24.07
CA VAL A 398 22.15 -4.59 22.69
C VAL A 398 23.06 -5.64 22.06
N ALA A 399 24.37 -5.54 22.21
CA ALA A 399 25.31 -6.56 21.73
C ALA A 399 25.07 -7.94 22.37
N ARG A 400 24.77 -8.00 23.67
CA ARG A 400 24.38 -9.26 24.36
C ARG A 400 23.09 -9.85 23.79
N LEU A 401 22.08 -9.02 23.50
CA LEU A 401 20.84 -9.48 22.84
C LEU A 401 21.12 -10.00 21.44
N ASN A 402 22.03 -9.37 20.71
CA ASN A 402 22.44 -9.81 19.39
C ASN A 402 23.19 -11.15 19.41
N ALA A 403 23.95 -11.44 20.47
CA ALA A 403 24.65 -12.70 20.65
C ALA A 403 23.74 -13.92 20.92
N ILE A 404 22.45 -13.70 21.25
CA ILE A 404 21.47 -14.79 21.44
C ILE A 404 21.28 -15.53 20.11
N GLU A 405 21.63 -16.82 20.06
CA GLU A 405 21.54 -17.63 18.86
C GLU A 405 20.09 -17.78 18.37
N PRO A 406 19.83 -17.57 17.05
CA PRO A 406 18.48 -17.78 16.48
C PRO A 406 18.00 -19.24 16.68
N ALA A 407 16.69 -19.43 16.86
CA ALA A 407 16.10 -20.75 17.11
C ALA A 407 16.38 -21.77 15.98
N ALA A 408 16.47 -21.31 14.72
CA ALA A 408 16.76 -22.14 13.58
C ALA A 408 18.21 -22.68 13.57
N ALA A 409 19.19 -21.89 14.06
CA ALA A 409 20.59 -22.32 14.12
C ALA A 409 20.80 -23.43 15.18
N ARG A 410 20.04 -23.43 16.27
CA ARG A 410 20.10 -24.49 17.30
C ARG A 410 19.65 -25.85 16.77
N LYS A 411 18.58 -25.90 15.95
CA LYS A 411 18.12 -27.16 15.34
C LYS A 411 19.15 -27.78 14.40
N LYS A 412 19.92 -26.97 13.67
CA LYS A 412 21.02 -27.47 12.80
C LYS A 412 22.19 -28.02 13.61
N LYS A 413 22.57 -27.38 14.75
CA LYS A 413 23.66 -27.86 15.60
C LYS A 413 23.32 -29.15 16.35
N THR A 414 22.07 -29.32 16.80
CA THR A 414 21.63 -30.57 17.45
C THR A 414 21.48 -31.72 16.46
N GLY A 415 21.10 -31.47 15.20
CA GLY A 415 21.04 -32.48 14.14
C GLY A 415 22.42 -32.96 13.67
N ALA A 416 23.43 -32.09 13.72
CA ALA A 416 24.80 -32.46 13.33
C ALA A 416 25.54 -33.28 14.40
N LYS A 417 25.13 -33.21 15.68
CA LYS A 417 25.75 -34.01 16.77
C LYS A 417 25.21 -35.44 16.86
N THR A 418 24.00 -35.71 16.33
CA THR A 418 23.42 -37.06 16.36
C THR A 418 23.82 -37.94 15.18
N ALA A 419 24.55 -37.42 14.17
CA ALA A 419 25.03 -38.19 13.03
C ALA A 419 26.44 -38.82 13.19
N ALA A 420 27.09 -38.63 14.35
CA ALA A 420 28.45 -39.12 14.60
C ALA A 420 28.58 -40.11 15.75
N ALA A 421 27.63 -41.07 15.88
CA ALA A 421 27.84 -42.21 16.77
C ALA A 421 27.00 -43.41 16.26
N LYS A 422 27.56 -44.24 15.39
CA LYS A 422 27.28 -45.65 15.28
C LYS A 422 28.41 -46.41 15.96
N PRO A 423 28.12 -47.29 16.88
CA PRO A 423 28.90 -48.54 16.98
C PRO A 423 28.06 -49.71 16.51
N ASP A 424 28.71 -50.57 15.73
CA ASP A 424 28.31 -51.94 15.44
C ASP A 424 28.21 -52.75 16.72
N ASP A 425 27.21 -53.64 16.92
CA ASP A 425 27.35 -55.05 16.98
C ASP A 425 26.08 -55.79 17.41
N LYS A 426 25.79 -56.84 16.64
CA LYS A 426 25.28 -58.20 16.89
C LYS A 426 24.01 -58.45 17.76
N ALA A 427 23.10 -59.04 17.01
CA ALA A 427 22.27 -60.22 17.22
C ALA A 427 22.08 -60.83 18.64
N ALA A 428 20.80 -61.02 19.00
CA ALA A 428 20.27 -62.29 19.46
C ALA A 428 18.74 -62.27 19.51
N ASP A 429 18.18 -63.31 18.97
CA ASP A 429 16.81 -63.79 19.00
C ASP A 429 16.27 -63.94 20.44
N GLU A 430 15.00 -63.64 20.68
CA GLU A 430 14.06 -64.56 21.36
C GLU A 430 12.64 -63.97 21.46
N LYS A 431 11.72 -64.76 20.89
CA LYS A 431 10.32 -65.05 21.19
C LYS A 431 9.47 -64.13 22.11
N ALA A 432 8.34 -63.82 21.53
CA ALA A 432 7.08 -63.48 22.23
C ALA A 432 6.58 -64.65 23.11
N PRO A 433 5.70 -64.35 24.10
CA PRO A 433 4.32 -64.75 23.90
C PRO A 433 3.24 -63.77 24.40
N ASP A 434 2.08 -64.04 23.83
CA ASP A 434 0.73 -63.51 24.06
C ASP A 434 0.31 -63.24 25.52
N GLY A 435 -0.63 -62.28 25.66
CA GLY A 435 -1.44 -62.27 26.85
C GLY A 435 -2.34 -61.06 27.10
N LYS A 436 -3.52 -61.12 26.50
CA LYS A 436 -4.84 -60.68 27.09
C LYS A 436 -5.12 -59.26 27.49
N ALA A 437 -6.19 -58.79 26.85
CA ALA A 437 -7.12 -57.71 27.19
C ALA A 437 -7.53 -57.60 28.65
N ALA A 438 -7.71 -56.41 29.13
CA ALA A 438 -8.60 -56.10 30.22
C ALA A 438 -9.30 -54.75 29.99
N GLU A 439 -10.55 -54.88 29.72
CA GLU A 439 -11.62 -53.92 29.68
C GLU A 439 -11.82 -53.26 31.06
N ARG A 440 -11.91 -51.95 31.17
CA ARG A 440 -12.58 -51.27 32.29
C ARG A 440 -13.27 -49.99 31.84
N LYS A 441 -14.56 -50.16 31.60
CA LYS A 441 -15.76 -49.49 32.15
C LYS A 441 -15.62 -47.98 32.45
N SER A 442 -16.37 -47.27 31.67
CA SER A 442 -16.97 -45.94 31.89
C SER A 442 -17.91 -45.94 33.09
N THR A 443 -17.95 -44.85 33.85
CA THR A 443 -19.11 -44.37 34.61
C THR A 443 -19.11 -42.83 34.79
N PRO A 444 -20.24 -42.18 35.15
CA PRO A 444 -20.88 -41.25 34.19
C PRO A 444 -20.96 -39.80 34.70
N ALA A 445 -21.44 -38.96 33.81
CA ALA A 445 -21.69 -37.52 33.92
C ALA A 445 -22.55 -37.09 35.13
N ALA A 446 -22.17 -35.95 35.71
CA ALA A 446 -23.05 -35.15 36.54
C ALA A 446 -23.69 -34.05 35.70
N LYS A 447 -25.03 -34.07 35.65
CA LYS A 447 -25.88 -33.03 35.08
C LYS A 447 -25.80 -31.75 35.91
N THR A 448 -25.55 -30.61 35.29
CA THR A 448 -25.92 -29.32 35.84
C THR A 448 -26.88 -28.64 34.87
N THR A 449 -28.01 -28.28 35.39
CA THR A 449 -29.19 -27.68 34.75
C THR A 449 -28.89 -26.32 34.18
N ALA A 450 -29.20 -26.14 32.87
CA ALA A 450 -29.27 -24.86 32.21
C ALA A 450 -30.59 -24.16 32.56
N VAL A 451 -30.51 -22.94 33.07
CA VAL A 451 -31.62 -21.99 33.18
C VAL A 451 -31.58 -21.13 31.95
N THR A 452 -32.61 -21.26 31.12
CA THR A 452 -32.85 -20.46 29.94
C THR A 452 -33.49 -19.14 30.36
N GLU A 453 -32.79 -18.05 30.21
CA GLU A 453 -33.36 -16.70 30.30
C GLU A 453 -33.48 -16.12 28.88
N LYS A 454 -34.70 -15.67 28.60
CA LYS A 454 -35.19 -15.18 27.30
C LYS A 454 -34.83 -13.71 27.15
N PRO A 455 -34.31 -13.22 26.04
CA PRO A 455 -33.99 -11.80 25.88
C PRO A 455 -35.23 -10.94 25.71
N GLU A 456 -35.29 -9.88 26.50
CA GLU A 456 -36.31 -8.83 26.46
C GLU A 456 -36.07 -7.84 25.33
N LYS A 457 -37.14 -7.40 24.66
CA LYS A 457 -37.12 -6.45 23.53
C LYS A 457 -36.78 -5.03 24.01
N PRO A 458 -36.03 -4.23 23.23
CA PRO A 458 -35.73 -2.85 23.61
C PRO A 458 -36.95 -1.92 23.45
N LYS A 459 -37.17 -1.07 24.47
CA LYS A 459 -38.20 -0.03 24.52
C LYS A 459 -37.81 1.15 23.63
N LYS A 460 -38.80 1.71 22.93
CA LYS A 460 -38.71 2.94 22.13
C LYS A 460 -38.29 4.15 22.97
N PRO A 461 -37.52 5.11 22.42
CA PRO A 461 -37.17 6.33 23.13
C PRO A 461 -38.35 7.30 23.20
N GLN A 462 -38.56 7.87 24.39
CA GLN A 462 -39.51 8.96 24.65
C GLN A 462 -38.98 10.27 24.10
N LYS A 463 -39.91 11.03 23.51
CA LYS A 463 -39.76 12.36 22.94
C LYS A 463 -39.44 13.39 24.04
N ALA A 464 -38.30 14.05 23.92
CA ALA A 464 -37.92 15.14 24.81
C ALA A 464 -38.66 16.44 24.41
N GLU A 465 -39.16 17.14 25.42
CA GLU A 465 -39.84 18.42 25.38
C GLU A 465 -38.81 19.60 25.24
N PRO A 466 -39.13 20.69 24.56
CA PRO A 466 -38.14 21.74 24.28
C PRO A 466 -37.92 22.67 25.46
N ALA A 467 -36.67 22.87 25.84
CA ALA A 467 -36.22 23.79 26.88
C ALA A 467 -36.38 25.26 26.46
N ALA A 468 -36.83 26.10 27.41
CA ALA A 468 -37.10 27.50 27.28
C ALA A 468 -35.84 28.35 27.02
N LYS A 469 -36.02 29.45 26.24
CA LYS A 469 -35.05 30.52 25.99
C LYS A 469 -34.68 31.26 27.27
N PRO A 470 -33.44 31.65 27.51
CA PRO A 470 -33.11 32.70 28.49
C PRO A 470 -33.26 34.10 27.89
N ALA A 471 -33.76 34.99 28.72
CA ALA A 471 -34.05 36.40 28.45
C ALA A 471 -32.78 37.24 28.26
N ALA A 472 -32.89 38.23 27.39
CA ALA A 472 -31.91 39.28 27.19
C ALA A 472 -31.81 40.17 28.45
N THR A 473 -30.56 40.44 28.87
CA THR A 473 -30.29 41.55 29.82
C THR A 473 -29.45 42.59 29.08
N THR A 474 -30.05 43.77 28.97
CA THR A 474 -29.45 45.03 28.52
C THR A 474 -28.56 45.59 29.64
N GLN A 475 -27.33 45.88 29.36
CA GLN A 475 -26.60 47.12 29.70
C GLN A 475 -25.32 47.20 28.89
#